data_44468453775def3ef255679396d09a77
#
_entry.id   44468453775def3ef255679396d09a77
#
_cell.length_a   1.000
_cell.length_b   1.000
_cell.length_c   1.000
_cell.angle_alpha   90.00
_cell.angle_beta   90.00
_cell.angle_gamma   90.00
#
_symmetry.space_group_name_H-M   'P 1'
#
loop_
_entity.id
_entity.type
_entity.pdbx_description
1 polymer ?
#
loop_
_entity_poly.entity_id
_entity_poly.type
_entity_poly.pdbx_seq_one_letter_code
_entity_poly.pdbx_strand_id
1 'polypeptide(L)'
;MDLICERLAGGESLRSICRDEDMPSRAKVFRWLLADTEFATRYAHARDAQADALVDEMLDIADDSSNDWMEQRGRDGEVTGWKENGESLKRSALRLSTRQWIAEKLKPKKYGNKVALTDADGGPLTVNVIQRAAHRPAE
;
A
#
# COMPACT_ATOMS: atom_id res chain seq x y z
N MET A 1 -12.09 -18.05 -8.78
CA MET A 1 -12.26 -16.82 -8.00
C MET A 1 -11.42 -16.84 -6.72
N ASP A 2 -11.42 -17.92 -5.96
CA ASP A 2 -10.69 -18.05 -4.69
C ASP A 2 -9.19 -17.83 -4.84
N LEU A 3 -8.56 -18.42 -5.85
CA LEU A 3 -7.13 -18.24 -6.12
C LEU A 3 -6.73 -16.76 -6.32
N ILE A 4 -7.60 -15.92 -6.90
CA ILE A 4 -7.33 -14.48 -7.06
C ILE A 4 -7.30 -13.82 -5.68
N CYS A 5 -8.27 -14.12 -4.80
CA CYS A 5 -8.31 -13.57 -3.46
C CYS A 5 -7.12 -14.05 -2.61
N GLU A 6 -6.75 -15.32 -2.73
CA GLU A 6 -5.59 -15.90 -2.03
C GLU A 6 -4.28 -15.19 -2.44
N ARG A 7 -4.04 -15.05 -3.72
CA ARG A 7 -2.82 -14.38 -4.24
C ARG A 7 -2.78 -12.88 -3.90
N LEU A 8 -3.96 -12.20 -3.94
CA LEU A 8 -4.05 -10.82 -3.47
C LEU A 8 -3.71 -10.71 -1.99
N ALA A 9 -4.30 -11.59 -1.15
CA ALA A 9 -4.01 -11.61 0.29
C ALA A 9 -2.54 -11.87 0.59
N GLY A 10 -1.85 -12.64 -0.25
CA GLY A 10 -0.40 -12.87 -0.19
C GLY A 10 0.47 -11.71 -0.68
N GLY A 11 -0.11 -10.55 -1.03
CA GLY A 11 0.65 -9.35 -1.41
C GLY A 11 0.76 -9.10 -2.92
N GLU A 12 0.36 -10.06 -3.80
CA GLU A 12 0.45 -9.86 -5.23
C GLU A 12 -0.53 -8.80 -5.75
N SER A 13 -0.14 -8.06 -6.78
CA SER A 13 -1.04 -7.12 -7.44
C SER A 13 -2.01 -7.84 -8.38
N LEU A 14 -3.26 -7.34 -8.49
CA LEU A 14 -4.22 -7.87 -9.46
C LEU A 14 -3.66 -7.86 -10.90
N ARG A 15 -2.82 -6.88 -11.24
CA ARG A 15 -2.17 -6.82 -12.55
C ARG A 15 -1.18 -7.97 -12.76
N SER A 16 -0.43 -8.34 -11.72
CA SER A 16 0.49 -9.48 -11.77
C SER A 16 -0.29 -10.79 -11.95
N ILE A 17 -1.27 -11.02 -11.10
CA ILE A 17 -2.12 -12.22 -11.13
C ILE A 17 -2.74 -12.45 -12.52
N CYS A 18 -3.33 -11.39 -13.11
CA CYS A 18 -3.99 -11.48 -14.41
C CYS A 18 -3.04 -11.55 -15.62
N ARG A 19 -1.72 -11.64 -15.42
CA ARG A 19 -0.76 -11.89 -16.49
C ARG A 19 -0.58 -13.37 -16.79
N ASP A 20 -0.88 -14.22 -15.84
CA ASP A 20 -0.74 -15.66 -15.99
C ASP A 20 -1.81 -16.18 -16.94
N GLU A 21 -1.42 -17.09 -17.83
CA GLU A 21 -2.28 -17.62 -18.91
C GLU A 21 -3.54 -18.30 -18.39
N ASP A 22 -3.46 -18.94 -17.22
CA ASP A 22 -4.58 -19.63 -16.58
C ASP A 22 -5.50 -18.68 -15.78
N MET A 23 -5.18 -17.39 -15.72
CA MET A 23 -5.92 -16.41 -14.95
C MET A 23 -6.87 -15.57 -15.84
N PRO A 24 -8.02 -15.14 -15.27
CA PRO A 24 -8.93 -14.29 -16.00
C PRO A 24 -8.33 -12.89 -16.24
N SER A 25 -8.72 -12.26 -17.34
CA SER A 25 -8.36 -10.87 -17.58
C SER A 25 -8.93 -9.94 -16.48
N ARG A 26 -8.26 -8.82 -16.22
CA ARG A 26 -8.73 -7.81 -15.26
C ARG A 26 -10.17 -7.36 -15.55
N ALA A 27 -10.53 -7.17 -16.81
CA ALA A 27 -11.88 -6.79 -17.21
C ALA A 27 -12.92 -7.84 -16.80
N LYS A 28 -12.56 -9.13 -16.85
CA LYS A 28 -13.43 -10.23 -16.39
C LYS A 28 -13.58 -10.20 -14.87
N VAL A 29 -12.52 -9.95 -14.13
CA VAL A 29 -12.56 -9.81 -12.66
C VAL A 29 -13.47 -8.65 -12.26
N PHE A 30 -13.35 -7.47 -12.88
CA PHE A 30 -14.21 -6.33 -12.59
C PHE A 30 -15.69 -6.59 -12.91
N ARG A 31 -16.00 -7.34 -13.96
CA ARG A 31 -17.38 -7.77 -14.22
C ARG A 31 -17.92 -8.69 -13.13
N TRP A 32 -17.08 -9.60 -12.61
CA TRP A 32 -17.49 -10.46 -11.50
C TRP A 32 -17.74 -9.67 -10.22
N LEU A 33 -16.91 -8.68 -9.90
CA LEU A 33 -17.11 -7.80 -8.73
C LEU A 33 -18.46 -7.03 -8.79
N LEU A 34 -18.95 -6.73 -10.00
CA LEU A 34 -20.24 -6.07 -10.17
C LEU A 34 -21.42 -7.06 -10.13
N ALA A 35 -21.20 -8.31 -10.53
CA ALA A 35 -22.27 -9.31 -10.70
C ALA A 35 -22.42 -10.24 -9.47
N ASP A 36 -21.39 -10.39 -8.67
CA ASP A 36 -21.32 -11.35 -7.55
C ASP A 36 -20.89 -10.64 -6.26
N THR A 37 -21.88 -10.41 -5.38
CA THR A 37 -21.70 -9.72 -4.10
C THR A 37 -20.81 -10.53 -3.14
N GLU A 38 -20.89 -11.87 -3.18
CA GLU A 38 -20.08 -12.74 -2.34
C GLU A 38 -18.62 -12.65 -2.76
N PHE A 39 -18.34 -12.70 -4.06
CA PHE A 39 -16.98 -12.49 -4.57
C PHE A 39 -16.47 -11.09 -4.25
N ALA A 40 -17.30 -10.05 -4.37
CA ALA A 40 -16.92 -8.68 -4.02
C ALA A 40 -16.52 -8.55 -2.53
N THR A 41 -17.26 -9.21 -1.64
CA THR A 41 -16.94 -9.24 -0.20
C THR A 41 -15.61 -9.95 0.06
N ARG A 42 -15.40 -11.13 -0.52
CA ARG A 42 -14.13 -11.87 -0.39
C ARG A 42 -12.95 -11.09 -0.97
N TYR A 43 -13.16 -10.43 -2.10
CA TYR A 43 -12.15 -9.57 -2.71
C TYR A 43 -11.77 -8.39 -1.81
N ALA A 44 -12.74 -7.74 -1.16
CA ALA A 44 -12.47 -6.66 -0.20
C ALA A 44 -11.64 -7.15 0.99
N HIS A 45 -11.99 -8.32 1.57
CA HIS A 45 -11.19 -8.94 2.64
C HIS A 45 -9.77 -9.30 2.18
N ALA A 46 -9.62 -9.80 0.95
CA ALA A 46 -8.30 -10.10 0.38
C ALA A 46 -7.44 -8.82 0.22
N ARG A 47 -8.05 -7.69 -0.16
CA ARG A 47 -7.37 -6.39 -0.24
C ARG A 47 -6.97 -5.86 1.13
N ASP A 48 -7.78 -6.09 2.16
CA ASP A 48 -7.42 -5.76 3.53
C ASP A 48 -6.22 -6.60 4.02
N ALA A 49 -6.25 -7.91 3.77
CA ALA A 49 -5.14 -8.81 4.10
C ALA A 49 -3.86 -8.47 3.33
N GLN A 50 -3.99 -8.05 2.06
CA GLN A 50 -2.86 -7.59 1.24
C GLN A 50 -2.09 -6.44 1.90
N ALA A 51 -2.79 -5.51 2.57
CA ALA A 51 -2.13 -4.42 3.27
C ALA A 51 -1.22 -4.94 4.40
N ASP A 52 -1.68 -5.94 5.15
CA ASP A 52 -0.89 -6.55 6.22
C ASP A 52 0.31 -7.30 5.64
N ALA A 53 0.14 -8.10 4.59
CA ALA A 53 1.23 -8.81 3.91
C ALA A 53 2.31 -7.85 3.35
N LEU A 54 1.91 -6.72 2.78
CA LEU A 54 2.85 -5.70 2.30
C LEU A 54 3.66 -5.06 3.43
N VAL A 55 3.05 -4.88 4.61
CA VAL A 55 3.74 -4.35 5.80
C VAL A 55 4.72 -5.38 6.35
N ASP A 56 4.35 -6.66 6.42
CA ASP A 56 5.25 -7.73 6.85
C ASP A 56 6.46 -7.84 5.92
N GLU A 57 6.26 -7.76 4.59
CA GLU A 57 7.35 -7.78 3.60
C GLU A 57 8.30 -6.57 3.74
N MET A 58 7.86 -5.45 4.33
CA MET A 58 8.73 -4.30 4.57
C MET A 58 9.87 -4.62 5.54
N LEU A 59 9.63 -5.47 6.53
CA LEU A 59 10.67 -5.92 7.47
C LEU A 59 11.75 -6.73 6.73
N ASP A 60 11.33 -7.68 5.90
CA ASP A 60 12.25 -8.49 5.10
C ASP A 60 13.12 -7.61 4.17
N ILE A 61 12.53 -6.59 3.54
CA ILE A 61 13.26 -5.66 2.68
C ILE A 61 14.24 -4.80 3.49
N ALA A 62 13.83 -4.34 4.69
CA ALA A 62 14.66 -3.49 5.54
C ALA A 62 15.86 -4.25 6.12
N ASP A 63 15.67 -5.53 6.41
CA ASP A 63 16.70 -6.38 7.01
C ASP A 63 17.63 -7.06 5.97
N ASP A 64 17.26 -7.02 4.67
CA ASP A 64 18.06 -7.58 3.58
C ASP A 64 19.22 -6.66 3.20
N SER A 65 20.40 -6.93 3.74
CA SER A 65 21.66 -6.24 3.43
C SER A 65 22.48 -6.90 2.31
N SER A 66 21.96 -7.95 1.66
CA SER A 66 22.75 -8.80 0.73
C SER A 66 23.36 -8.05 -0.46
N ASN A 67 22.74 -6.94 -0.88
CA ASN A 67 23.16 -6.14 -2.03
C ASN A 67 23.64 -4.73 -1.66
N ASP A 68 23.84 -4.43 -0.40
CA ASP A 68 24.24 -3.09 0.07
C ASP A 68 25.67 -2.73 -0.31
N TRP A 69 26.50 -3.73 -0.56
CA TRP A 69 27.87 -3.58 -0.96
C TRP A 69 28.14 -4.22 -2.32
N MET A 70 29.00 -3.61 -3.11
CA MET A 70 29.44 -4.10 -4.41
C MET A 70 30.95 -4.04 -4.56
N GLU A 71 31.52 -4.96 -5.35
CA GLU A 71 32.96 -4.92 -5.66
C GLU A 71 33.36 -3.63 -6.37
N GLN A 72 34.41 -3.02 -5.88
CA GLN A 72 35.10 -1.94 -6.58
C GLN A 72 36.24 -2.54 -7.40
N ARG A 73 36.24 -2.29 -8.72
CA ARG A 73 37.28 -2.78 -9.62
C ARG A 73 38.15 -1.64 -10.15
N GLY A 74 39.46 -1.89 -10.23
CA GLY A 74 40.45 -1.02 -10.86
C GLY A 74 40.32 -1.01 -12.40
N ARG A 75 41.17 -0.19 -13.07
CA ARG A 75 41.20 -0.10 -14.54
C ARG A 75 41.58 -1.42 -15.24
N ASP A 76 42.31 -2.25 -14.58
CA ASP A 76 42.79 -3.59 -14.99
C ASP A 76 41.80 -4.70 -14.69
N GLY A 77 40.64 -4.39 -14.11
CA GLY A 77 39.58 -5.34 -13.75
C GLY A 77 39.80 -6.04 -12.41
N GLU A 78 40.92 -5.79 -11.72
CA GLU A 78 41.20 -6.35 -10.40
C GLU A 78 40.27 -5.75 -9.33
N VAL A 79 39.85 -6.58 -8.36
CA VAL A 79 39.03 -6.13 -7.20
C VAL A 79 39.93 -5.34 -6.27
N THR A 80 39.67 -4.06 -6.15
CA THR A 80 40.42 -3.13 -5.29
C THR A 80 39.79 -2.91 -3.91
N GLY A 81 38.54 -3.36 -3.70
CA GLY A 81 37.81 -3.22 -2.45
C GLY A 81 36.31 -3.37 -2.62
N TRP A 82 35.58 -2.91 -1.61
CA TRP A 82 34.12 -2.88 -1.58
C TRP A 82 33.65 -1.45 -1.44
N LYS A 83 32.57 -1.13 -2.13
CA LYS A 83 31.90 0.17 -2.01
C LYS A 83 30.40 -0.04 -1.82
N GLU A 84 29.77 0.97 -1.25
CA GLU A 84 28.33 1.01 -1.07
C GLU A 84 27.60 0.93 -2.41
N ASN A 85 26.59 0.07 -2.50
CA ASN A 85 25.73 -0.07 -3.68
C ASN A 85 24.55 0.90 -3.56
N GLY A 86 24.80 2.17 -3.84
CA GLY A 86 23.78 3.22 -3.70
C GLY A 86 22.53 3.01 -4.56
N GLU A 87 22.60 2.25 -5.66
CA GLU A 87 21.42 1.90 -6.45
C GLU A 87 20.53 0.90 -5.70
N SER A 88 21.11 -0.13 -5.11
CA SER A 88 20.38 -1.11 -4.29
C SER A 88 19.70 -0.44 -3.11
N LEU A 89 20.42 0.38 -2.35
CA LEU A 89 19.89 1.11 -1.20
C LEU A 89 18.72 2.03 -1.59
N LYS A 90 18.85 2.80 -2.67
CA LYS A 90 17.76 3.64 -3.18
C LYS A 90 16.56 2.84 -3.64
N ARG A 91 16.78 1.69 -4.27
CA ARG A 91 15.70 0.79 -4.70
C ARG A 91 14.97 0.18 -3.50
N SER A 92 15.68 -0.25 -2.47
CA SER A 92 15.10 -0.74 -1.22
C SER A 92 14.26 0.34 -0.53
N ALA A 93 14.77 1.56 -0.42
CA ALA A 93 14.01 2.69 0.13
C ALA A 93 12.73 2.99 -0.69
N LEU A 94 12.80 2.93 -2.03
CA LEU A 94 11.63 3.11 -2.90
C LEU A 94 10.60 1.97 -2.72
N ARG A 95 11.05 0.73 -2.57
CA ARG A 95 10.18 -0.42 -2.31
C ARG A 95 9.44 -0.27 -0.99
N LEU A 96 10.14 0.17 0.07
CA LEU A 96 9.55 0.45 1.39
C LEU A 96 8.50 1.55 1.32
N SER A 97 8.85 2.71 0.77
CA SER A 97 7.92 3.85 0.68
C SER A 97 6.68 3.55 -0.17
N THR A 98 6.84 2.79 -1.25
CA THR A 98 5.72 2.37 -2.10
C THR A 98 4.77 1.43 -1.36
N ARG A 99 5.30 0.45 -0.61
CA ARG A 99 4.48 -0.49 0.18
C ARG A 99 3.74 0.22 1.30
N GLN A 100 4.42 1.11 2.02
CA GLN A 100 3.81 1.94 3.05
C GLN A 100 2.63 2.73 2.46
N TRP A 101 2.84 3.44 1.35
CA TRP A 101 1.79 4.21 0.69
C TRP A 101 0.59 3.34 0.29
N ILE A 102 0.83 2.14 -0.27
CA ILE A 102 -0.25 1.22 -0.64
C ILE A 102 -1.01 0.73 0.60
N ALA A 103 -0.30 0.32 1.67
CA ALA A 103 -0.91 -0.14 2.92
C ALA A 103 -1.80 0.94 3.56
N GLU A 104 -1.35 2.20 3.58
CA GLU A 104 -2.13 3.35 4.05
C GLU A 104 -3.44 3.55 3.25
N LYS A 105 -3.40 3.32 1.93
CA LYS A 105 -4.60 3.45 1.06
C LYS A 105 -5.55 2.27 1.17
N LEU A 106 -5.03 1.06 1.32
CA LEU A 106 -5.85 -0.14 1.46
C LEU A 106 -6.50 -0.24 2.85
N LYS A 107 -5.77 0.14 3.90
CA LYS A 107 -6.23 -0.01 5.29
C LYS A 107 -5.95 1.26 6.12
N PRO A 108 -6.64 2.38 5.78
CA PRO A 108 -6.33 3.69 6.36
C PRO A 108 -6.59 3.77 7.85
N LYS A 109 -7.54 3.00 8.39
CA LYS A 109 -7.83 2.95 9.83
C LYS A 109 -6.67 2.36 10.65
N LYS A 110 -5.88 1.45 10.06
CA LYS A 110 -4.76 0.77 10.74
C LYS A 110 -3.43 1.46 10.44
N TYR A 111 -3.16 1.79 9.18
CA TYR A 111 -1.87 2.27 8.70
C TYR A 111 -1.84 3.73 8.28
N GLY A 112 -3.01 4.37 8.13
CA GLY A 112 -3.08 5.79 7.75
C GLY A 112 -2.65 6.73 8.88
N ASN A 113 -2.13 7.89 8.49
CA ASN A 113 -1.78 8.94 9.44
C ASN A 113 -3.04 9.46 10.15
N LYS A 114 -3.03 9.43 11.47
CA LYS A 114 -4.11 10.00 12.30
C LYS A 114 -3.75 11.44 12.64
N VAL A 115 -4.57 12.37 12.20
CA VAL A 115 -4.50 13.76 12.64
C VAL A 115 -5.54 13.94 13.74
N ALA A 116 -5.11 14.12 14.98
CA ALA A 116 -5.98 14.53 16.07
C ALA A 116 -6.07 16.06 16.07
N LEU A 117 -7.27 16.60 15.82
CA LEU A 117 -7.53 18.02 15.98
C LEU A 117 -7.91 18.27 17.44
N THR A 118 -7.06 19.02 18.14
CA THR A 118 -7.27 19.41 19.54
C THR A 118 -7.31 20.92 19.63
N ASP A 119 -7.88 21.43 20.72
CA ASP A 119 -7.72 22.85 21.09
C ASP A 119 -6.27 23.17 21.51
N ALA A 120 -6.01 24.42 21.86
CA ALA A 120 -4.68 24.89 22.24
C ALA A 120 -4.13 24.20 23.52
N ASP A 121 -4.99 23.64 24.35
CA ASP A 121 -4.64 22.96 25.60
C ASP A 121 -4.64 21.41 25.45
N GLY A 122 -4.85 20.91 24.22
CA GLY A 122 -4.87 19.47 23.91
C GLY A 122 -6.22 18.79 24.20
N GLY A 123 -7.27 19.55 24.47
CA GLY A 123 -8.64 19.08 24.70
C GLY A 123 -9.41 18.82 23.39
N PRO A 124 -10.64 18.28 23.48
CA PRO A 124 -11.47 18.04 22.31
C PRO A 124 -11.96 19.38 21.71
N LEU A 125 -11.85 19.51 20.36
CA LEU A 125 -12.39 20.66 19.64
C LEU A 125 -13.92 20.73 19.81
N THR A 126 -14.43 21.87 20.31
CA THR A 126 -15.85 22.15 20.33
C THR A 126 -16.27 22.84 19.04
N VAL A 127 -17.08 22.17 18.23
CA VAL A 127 -17.62 22.72 16.99
C VAL A 127 -19.02 23.25 17.25
N ASN A 128 -19.18 24.60 17.23
CA ASN A 128 -20.48 25.25 17.31
C ASN A 128 -21.09 25.36 15.90
N VAL A 129 -22.15 24.60 15.62
CA VAL A 129 -22.91 24.71 14.38
C VAL A 129 -23.97 25.79 14.53
N ILE A 130 -23.73 26.95 13.91
CA ILE A 130 -24.73 28.05 13.87
C ILE A 130 -25.64 27.80 12.66
N GLN A 131 -26.86 27.31 12.89
CA GLN A 131 -27.90 27.28 11.87
C GLN A 131 -28.51 28.68 11.72
N ARG A 132 -28.21 29.34 10.61
CA ARG A 132 -28.97 30.56 10.23
C ARG A 132 -30.30 30.13 9.66
N ALA A 133 -31.38 30.47 10.39
CA ALA A 133 -32.71 30.37 9.82
C ALA A 133 -32.80 31.26 8.57
N ALA A 134 -33.19 30.68 7.44
CA ALA A 134 -33.46 31.47 6.24
C ALA A 134 -34.60 32.45 6.54
N HIS A 135 -34.30 33.75 6.53
CA HIS A 135 -35.31 34.78 6.61
C HIS A 135 -36.19 34.70 5.37
N ARG A 136 -37.41 34.21 5.52
CA ARG A 136 -38.44 34.26 4.49
C ARG A 136 -38.94 35.71 4.42
N PRO A 137 -38.78 36.43 3.30
CA PRO A 137 -39.40 37.74 3.17
C PRO A 137 -40.90 37.55 3.29
N ALA A 138 -41.53 38.38 4.13
CA ALA A 138 -43.00 38.47 4.19
C ALA A 138 -43.51 39.03 2.86
N GLU A 139 -44.50 38.33 2.24
CA GLU A 139 -45.27 38.87 1.13
C GLU A 139 -46.14 40.05 1.55
#